data_34ad689aef4a28b92119f9a1ce3c1933
#
_entry.id   34ad689aef4a28b92119f9a1ce3c1933
#
_cell.length_a   1.000
_cell.length_b   1.000
_cell.length_c   1.000
_cell.angle_alpha   90.00
_cell.angle_beta   90.00
_cell.angle_gamma   90.00
#
_symmetry.space_group_name_H-M   'P 1'
#
loop_
_entity.id
_entity.type
_entity.pdbx_description
1 polymer ?
#
loop_
_entity_poly.entity_id
_entity_poly.type
_entity_poly.pdbx_seq_one_letter_code
_entity_poly.pdbx_strand_id
1 'polypeptide(L)'
;MWKVPVTQKPDQCLGEWIDREALAEAMIPLIGQLYRNNNVVSSIYGRSLINRSVISILKAHRFARHRQTDETELSVHETFPLLKAMSELKLGAASVDLGKLANKFKQEGNGRSAEQFVREEMADVVGQQNASARKGTDVVLYGFGRIGRLLARILIEKTGGGDGLRLRAIVVRKGAENDLVKRASLLRRDSVHGPFDGTITIDEANNTITANGNLIQVIYAKSPSEVDYTQYGIDNALIVDNTGVWRDADGLGQHLACPGAARVILTAPGKGALKNIVHGINHGDITADDKIISAASCTTNAIVPVLKAVNDKYGIVNGHVETVHSFTNDQNLIDNFHKGSRRGRAAPLNMVITETGAATAAAKALPVLKGKLTGNAIRVPTPNVSMAILNLNLEKATNREEINEYLRQMAMHSDLHKQIDYVSSQEVVSTDFVGSRHAGVVDAEATICNDNRVVLYVWYDNEFGYSCQVVRVMEDMAGVNPPAFPR
;
A
#
# COMPACT_ATOMS: atom_id res chain seq x y z
N MET A 1 5.28 -23.34 -23.60
CA MET A 1 5.91 -23.02 -24.92
C MET A 1 4.99 -22.05 -25.66
N TRP A 2 5.38 -20.80 -25.78
CA TRP A 2 4.60 -19.75 -26.43
C TRP A 2 4.58 -20.00 -27.94
N LYS A 3 3.45 -20.39 -28.49
CA LYS A 3 3.27 -20.36 -29.95
C LYS A 3 3.02 -18.91 -30.35
N VAL A 4 4.10 -18.19 -30.70
CA VAL A 4 3.96 -16.95 -31.45
C VAL A 4 3.42 -17.34 -32.82
N PRO A 5 2.31 -16.75 -33.29
CA PRO A 5 1.89 -16.97 -34.67
C PRO A 5 3.00 -16.46 -35.60
N VAL A 6 3.59 -17.35 -36.39
CA VAL A 6 4.75 -17.07 -37.28
C VAL A 6 4.37 -16.19 -38.49
N THR A 7 3.28 -15.43 -38.43
CA THR A 7 2.69 -14.69 -39.58
C THR A 7 2.78 -13.16 -39.47
N GLN A 8 3.26 -12.60 -38.37
CA GLN A 8 3.43 -11.14 -38.28
C GLN A 8 4.72 -10.68 -38.96
N LYS A 9 4.62 -9.75 -39.86
CA LYS A 9 5.78 -9.11 -40.50
C LYS A 9 6.44 -8.15 -39.51
N PRO A 10 7.80 -8.02 -39.49
CA PRO A 10 8.49 -7.12 -38.55
C PRO A 10 7.97 -5.68 -38.62
N ASP A 11 7.69 -5.14 -39.80
CA ASP A 11 7.18 -3.77 -39.99
C ASP A 11 5.78 -3.60 -39.39
N GLN A 12 4.93 -4.63 -39.43
CA GLN A 12 3.61 -4.60 -38.82
C GLN A 12 3.72 -4.56 -37.29
N CYS A 13 4.59 -5.38 -36.72
CA CYS A 13 4.84 -5.36 -35.26
C CYS A 13 5.37 -4.00 -34.79
N LEU A 14 6.28 -3.40 -35.56
CA LEU A 14 6.80 -2.08 -35.27
C LEU A 14 5.73 -1.00 -35.39
N GLY A 15 4.89 -1.06 -36.43
CA GLY A 15 3.76 -0.13 -36.61
C GLY A 15 2.77 -0.19 -35.42
N GLU A 16 2.35 -1.38 -35.04
CA GLU A 16 1.47 -1.58 -33.86
C GLU A 16 2.11 -1.07 -32.55
N TRP A 17 3.43 -1.24 -32.40
CA TRP A 17 4.15 -0.68 -31.26
C TRP A 17 4.12 0.84 -31.25
N ILE A 18 4.44 1.49 -32.38
CA ILE A 18 4.45 2.95 -32.53
C ILE A 18 3.07 3.54 -32.21
N ASP A 19 1.99 2.94 -32.70
CA ASP A 19 0.62 3.38 -32.44
C ASP A 19 0.29 3.30 -30.95
N ARG A 20 0.66 2.21 -30.28
CA ARG A 20 0.48 2.04 -28.84
C ARG A 20 1.33 3.01 -28.01
N GLU A 21 2.54 3.27 -28.44
CA GLU A 21 3.46 4.22 -27.82
C GLU A 21 2.89 5.65 -27.90
N ALA A 22 2.41 6.07 -29.06
CA ALA A 22 1.78 7.37 -29.26
C ALA A 22 0.52 7.57 -28.39
N LEU A 23 -0.32 6.54 -28.25
CA LEU A 23 -1.48 6.62 -27.37
C LEU A 23 -1.07 6.69 -25.88
N ALA A 24 -0.08 5.90 -25.46
CA ALA A 24 0.42 5.95 -24.09
C ALA A 24 1.07 7.31 -23.76
N GLU A 25 1.75 7.94 -24.74
CA GLU A 25 2.26 9.30 -24.62
C GLU A 25 1.12 10.31 -24.43
N ALA A 26 0.05 10.19 -25.24
CA ALA A 26 -1.12 11.05 -25.14
C ALA A 26 -1.90 10.88 -23.80
N MET A 27 -1.77 9.75 -23.12
CA MET A 27 -2.35 9.55 -21.79
C MET A 27 -1.68 10.41 -20.71
N ILE A 28 -0.39 10.69 -20.81
CA ILE A 28 0.40 11.36 -19.75
C ILE A 28 -0.20 12.72 -19.35
N PRO A 29 -0.45 13.67 -20.28
CA PRO A 29 -1.04 14.95 -19.92
C PRO A 29 -2.44 14.82 -19.30
N LEU A 30 -3.27 13.88 -19.77
CA LEU A 30 -4.62 13.65 -19.25
C LEU A 30 -4.58 13.12 -17.81
N ILE A 31 -3.72 12.14 -17.54
CA ILE A 31 -3.49 11.61 -16.18
C ILE A 31 -3.02 12.74 -15.24
N GLY A 32 -2.05 13.53 -15.71
CA GLY A 32 -1.50 14.64 -14.93
C GLY A 32 -2.53 15.75 -14.66
N GLN A 33 -3.39 16.07 -15.62
CA GLN A 33 -4.48 17.04 -15.45
C GLN A 33 -5.51 16.55 -14.42
N LEU A 34 -6.01 15.32 -14.57
CA LEU A 34 -6.96 14.71 -13.66
C LEU A 34 -6.41 14.65 -12.22
N TYR A 35 -5.13 14.31 -12.08
CA TYR A 35 -4.48 14.25 -10.78
C TYR A 35 -4.37 15.63 -10.12
N ARG A 36 -3.83 16.63 -10.83
CA ARG A 36 -3.57 17.97 -10.25
C ARG A 36 -4.83 18.80 -10.03
N ASN A 37 -5.79 18.72 -10.98
CA ASN A 37 -6.95 19.62 -10.96
C ASN A 37 -8.19 19.00 -10.32
N ASN A 38 -8.26 17.66 -10.28
CA ASN A 38 -9.46 16.94 -9.83
C ASN A 38 -9.16 15.98 -8.68
N ASN A 39 -7.91 15.82 -8.28
CA ASN A 39 -7.46 14.83 -7.31
C ASN A 39 -7.91 13.39 -7.67
N VAL A 40 -7.93 13.09 -8.98
CA VAL A 40 -8.27 11.76 -9.50
C VAL A 40 -7.01 10.95 -9.66
N VAL A 41 -6.92 9.84 -8.94
CA VAL A 41 -5.79 8.90 -8.98
C VAL A 41 -6.12 7.76 -9.95
N SER A 42 -5.39 7.70 -11.07
CA SER A 42 -5.58 6.67 -12.10
C SER A 42 -4.62 5.48 -11.89
N SER A 43 -5.13 4.25 -12.07
CA SER A 43 -4.36 3.02 -11.99
C SER A 43 -4.83 2.00 -13.05
N ILE A 44 -4.04 0.93 -13.24
CA ILE A 44 -4.43 -0.28 -13.96
C ILE A 44 -4.16 -1.46 -13.02
N TYR A 45 -5.21 -2.16 -12.60
CA TYR A 45 -5.16 -3.25 -11.62
C TYR A 45 -4.23 -2.94 -10.44
N GLY A 46 -4.45 -1.76 -9.82
CA GLY A 46 -3.71 -1.27 -8.67
C GLY A 46 -2.33 -0.64 -8.97
N ARG A 47 -1.83 -0.72 -10.21
CA ARG A 47 -0.60 -0.04 -10.63
C ARG A 47 -0.87 1.41 -10.96
N SER A 48 -0.34 2.34 -10.15
CA SER A 48 -0.47 3.79 -10.36
C SER A 48 0.10 4.21 -11.70
N LEU A 49 -0.64 5.08 -12.41
CA LEU A 49 -0.20 5.69 -13.67
C LEU A 49 0.34 7.13 -13.48
N ILE A 50 0.29 7.65 -12.26
CA ILE A 50 0.74 9.02 -11.97
C ILE A 50 2.26 9.10 -12.08
N ASN A 51 2.74 10.12 -12.80
CA ASN A 51 4.16 10.38 -13.04
C ASN A 51 4.91 9.20 -13.67
N ARG A 52 4.24 8.41 -14.51
CA ARG A 52 4.84 7.27 -15.19
C ARG A 52 5.29 7.62 -16.62
N SER A 53 6.38 6.97 -17.04
CA SER A 53 6.85 7.05 -18.44
C SER A 53 5.93 6.25 -19.37
N VAL A 54 6.00 6.51 -20.67
CA VAL A 54 5.30 5.77 -21.74
C VAL A 54 5.50 4.26 -21.55
N ILE A 55 6.74 3.82 -21.42
CA ILE A 55 7.05 2.39 -21.22
C ILE A 55 6.44 1.81 -19.95
N SER A 56 6.39 2.59 -18.87
CA SER A 56 5.75 2.14 -17.62
C SER A 56 4.24 2.00 -17.75
N ILE A 57 3.59 2.87 -18.54
CA ILE A 57 2.15 2.79 -18.86
C ILE A 57 1.89 1.53 -19.69
N LEU A 58 2.67 1.28 -20.75
CA LEU A 58 2.55 0.07 -21.58
C LEU A 58 2.79 -1.21 -20.75
N LYS A 59 3.79 -1.20 -19.84
CA LYS A 59 4.01 -2.32 -18.92
C LYS A 59 2.82 -2.57 -17.99
N ALA A 60 2.13 -1.52 -17.51
CA ALA A 60 0.93 -1.68 -16.70
C ALA A 60 -0.21 -2.35 -17.49
N HIS A 61 -0.41 -1.98 -18.76
CA HIS A 61 -1.38 -2.62 -19.66
C HIS A 61 -1.03 -4.09 -19.92
N ARG A 62 0.23 -4.40 -20.21
CA ARG A 62 0.67 -5.79 -20.41
C ARG A 62 0.50 -6.63 -19.14
N PHE A 63 0.73 -6.05 -17.97
CA PHE A 63 0.54 -6.73 -16.69
C PHE A 63 -0.91 -7.16 -16.49
N ALA A 64 -1.88 -6.45 -17.05
CA ALA A 64 -3.30 -6.77 -16.94
C ALA A 64 -3.65 -8.20 -17.41
N ARG A 65 -2.86 -8.81 -18.33
CA ARG A 65 -3.05 -10.20 -18.77
C ARG A 65 -3.08 -11.21 -17.62
N HIS A 66 -2.30 -10.98 -16.56
CA HIS A 66 -2.30 -11.84 -15.37
C HIS A 66 -3.56 -11.70 -14.53
N ARG A 67 -4.43 -10.77 -14.91
CA ARG A 67 -5.64 -10.40 -14.20
C ARG A 67 -6.91 -10.73 -15.00
N GLN A 68 -6.78 -11.00 -16.29
CA GLN A 68 -7.89 -11.40 -17.16
C GLN A 68 -7.99 -12.91 -17.22
N THR A 69 -9.22 -13.42 -17.34
CA THR A 69 -9.50 -14.86 -17.39
C THR A 69 -8.92 -15.54 -18.64
N ASP A 70 -8.81 -14.79 -19.71
CA ASP A 70 -8.33 -15.26 -21.03
C ASP A 70 -6.84 -14.95 -21.28
N GLU A 71 -6.13 -14.46 -20.26
CA GLU A 71 -4.74 -14.04 -20.33
C GLU A 71 -4.46 -13.02 -21.45
N THR A 72 -5.48 -12.30 -21.93
CA THR A 72 -5.32 -11.29 -22.96
C THR A 72 -4.69 -10.02 -22.38
N GLU A 73 -3.89 -9.33 -23.18
CA GLU A 73 -3.33 -8.05 -22.84
C GLU A 73 -4.41 -6.97 -22.91
N LEU A 74 -4.51 -6.12 -21.90
CA LEU A 74 -5.36 -4.94 -21.97
C LEU A 74 -4.77 -3.94 -22.98
N SER A 75 -5.54 -3.56 -23.97
CA SER A 75 -5.08 -2.62 -24.99
C SER A 75 -5.14 -1.17 -24.50
N VAL A 76 -4.14 -0.37 -24.86
CA VAL A 76 -4.17 1.09 -24.66
C VAL A 76 -5.34 1.72 -25.44
N HIS A 77 -5.73 1.13 -26.56
CA HIS A 77 -6.91 1.55 -27.35
C HIS A 77 -8.23 1.41 -26.58
N GLU A 78 -8.31 0.49 -25.61
CA GLU A 78 -9.51 0.30 -24.78
C GLU A 78 -9.56 1.30 -23.62
N THR A 79 -8.41 1.68 -23.06
CA THR A 79 -8.35 2.56 -21.87
C THR A 79 -8.26 4.05 -22.24
N PHE A 80 -7.63 4.40 -23.36
CA PHE A 80 -7.47 5.79 -23.78
C PHE A 80 -8.80 6.53 -23.97
N PRO A 81 -9.83 5.97 -24.65
CA PRO A 81 -11.12 6.66 -24.78
C PRO A 81 -11.81 6.94 -23.45
N LEU A 82 -11.69 6.00 -22.49
CA LEU A 82 -12.25 6.17 -21.14
C LEU A 82 -11.52 7.28 -20.38
N LEU A 83 -10.19 7.28 -20.41
CA LEU A 83 -9.39 8.32 -19.77
C LEU A 83 -9.68 9.71 -20.40
N LYS A 84 -9.82 9.78 -21.73
CA LYS A 84 -10.20 11.01 -22.42
C LYS A 84 -11.57 11.50 -21.96
N ALA A 85 -12.56 10.63 -21.94
CA ALA A 85 -13.89 10.95 -21.42
C ALA A 85 -13.85 11.48 -19.98
N MET A 86 -13.07 10.85 -19.09
CA MET A 86 -12.88 11.34 -17.73
C MET A 86 -12.30 12.75 -17.69
N SER A 87 -11.33 13.07 -18.56
CA SER A 87 -10.67 14.39 -18.59
C SER A 87 -11.58 15.52 -19.05
N GLU A 88 -12.64 15.21 -19.79
CA GLU A 88 -13.65 16.15 -20.27
C GLU A 88 -14.76 16.39 -19.22
N LEU A 89 -14.84 15.55 -18.19
CA LEU A 89 -15.79 15.70 -17.09
C LEU A 89 -15.17 16.52 -15.94
N LYS A 90 -15.98 17.33 -15.29
CA LYS A 90 -15.59 18.07 -14.07
C LYS A 90 -15.71 17.14 -12.86
N LEU A 91 -14.79 16.18 -12.75
CA LEU A 91 -14.81 15.18 -11.68
C LEU A 91 -14.33 15.76 -10.34
N GLY A 92 -14.93 15.31 -9.27
CA GLY A 92 -14.37 15.43 -7.92
C GLY A 92 -13.30 14.38 -7.65
N ALA A 93 -12.71 14.41 -6.44
CA ALA A 93 -11.69 13.45 -6.02
C ALA A 93 -12.17 12.01 -6.16
N ALA A 94 -11.37 11.15 -6.79
CA ALA A 94 -11.70 9.75 -7.06
C ALA A 94 -10.45 8.88 -7.23
N SER A 95 -10.57 7.59 -6.96
CA SER A 95 -9.58 6.58 -7.32
C SER A 95 -10.15 5.71 -8.45
N VAL A 96 -9.55 5.74 -9.63
CA VAL A 96 -10.08 5.05 -10.82
C VAL A 96 -9.11 3.99 -11.32
N ASP A 97 -9.58 2.75 -11.38
CA ASP A 97 -8.85 1.67 -12.03
C ASP A 97 -9.33 1.53 -13.48
N LEU A 98 -8.52 2.07 -14.41
CA LEU A 98 -8.83 2.06 -15.84
C LEU A 98 -8.91 0.64 -16.43
N GLY A 99 -8.17 -0.32 -15.87
CA GLY A 99 -8.22 -1.70 -16.32
C GLY A 99 -9.57 -2.36 -16.01
N LYS A 100 -10.03 -2.16 -14.78
CA LYS A 100 -11.36 -2.64 -14.35
C LYS A 100 -12.49 -1.89 -15.07
N LEU A 101 -12.33 -0.57 -15.27
CA LEU A 101 -13.31 0.25 -15.96
C LEU A 101 -13.47 -0.16 -17.44
N ALA A 102 -12.35 -0.47 -18.11
CA ALA A 102 -12.36 -0.97 -19.49
C ALA A 102 -13.04 -2.34 -19.58
N ASN A 103 -12.77 -3.25 -18.66
CA ASN A 103 -13.44 -4.53 -18.57
C ASN A 103 -14.95 -4.38 -18.36
N LYS A 104 -15.36 -3.54 -17.41
CA LYS A 104 -16.78 -3.27 -17.17
C LYS A 104 -17.46 -2.64 -18.40
N PHE A 105 -16.78 -1.72 -19.06
CA PHE A 105 -17.28 -1.12 -20.32
C PHE A 105 -17.45 -2.16 -21.43
N LYS A 106 -16.52 -3.10 -21.58
CA LYS A 106 -16.61 -4.19 -22.55
C LYS A 106 -17.80 -5.13 -22.28
N GLN A 107 -18.09 -5.39 -21.03
CA GLN A 107 -19.17 -6.30 -20.61
C GLN A 107 -20.55 -5.61 -20.58
N GLU A 108 -20.63 -4.38 -20.12
CA GLU A 108 -21.87 -3.68 -19.80
C GLU A 108 -22.11 -2.43 -20.65
N GLY A 109 -21.22 -2.12 -21.59
CA GLY A 109 -21.29 -0.92 -22.42
C GLY A 109 -22.57 -0.79 -23.25
N ASN A 110 -23.14 -1.92 -23.71
CA ASN A 110 -24.47 -2.00 -24.35
C ASN A 110 -24.67 -0.94 -25.48
N GLY A 111 -23.62 -0.68 -26.27
CA GLY A 111 -23.65 0.31 -27.36
C GLY A 111 -23.52 1.79 -26.93
N ARG A 112 -23.33 2.06 -25.63
CA ARG A 112 -23.06 3.43 -25.14
C ARG A 112 -21.68 3.89 -25.61
N SER A 113 -21.50 5.20 -25.76
CA SER A 113 -20.18 5.79 -25.94
C SER A 113 -19.37 5.71 -24.63
N ALA A 114 -18.04 5.80 -24.73
CA ALA A 114 -17.16 5.88 -23.56
C ALA A 114 -17.54 7.05 -22.63
N GLU A 115 -17.93 8.19 -23.22
CA GLU A 115 -18.34 9.37 -22.45
C GLU A 115 -19.64 9.13 -21.66
N GLN A 116 -20.64 8.53 -22.29
CA GLN A 116 -21.91 8.19 -21.62
C GLN A 116 -21.69 7.20 -20.50
N PHE A 117 -20.92 6.14 -20.75
CA PHE A 117 -20.62 5.12 -19.76
C PHE A 117 -19.83 5.68 -18.55
N VAL A 118 -18.78 6.46 -18.82
CA VAL A 118 -17.98 7.07 -17.72
C VAL A 118 -18.82 8.05 -16.92
N ARG A 119 -19.66 8.85 -17.56
CA ARG A 119 -20.57 9.81 -16.88
C ARG A 119 -21.55 9.11 -15.94
N GLU A 120 -22.11 7.98 -16.37
CA GLU A 120 -23.05 7.19 -15.56
C GLU A 120 -22.32 6.48 -14.41
N GLU A 121 -21.19 5.81 -14.71
CA GLU A 121 -20.44 5.07 -13.73
C GLU A 121 -19.86 5.96 -12.61
N MET A 122 -19.48 7.18 -12.94
CA MET A 122 -18.89 8.14 -12.03
C MET A 122 -19.86 9.24 -11.60
N ALA A 123 -21.18 9.04 -11.72
CA ALA A 123 -22.22 10.05 -11.47
C ALA A 123 -22.07 10.77 -10.12
N ASP A 124 -21.64 10.04 -9.10
CA ASP A 124 -21.44 10.57 -7.74
C ASP A 124 -20.37 11.65 -7.62
N VAL A 125 -19.44 11.72 -8.57
CA VAL A 125 -18.31 12.67 -8.55
C VAL A 125 -18.33 13.62 -9.76
N VAL A 126 -19.23 13.42 -10.72
CA VAL A 126 -19.39 14.33 -11.85
C VAL A 126 -19.92 15.68 -11.39
N GLY A 127 -19.32 16.77 -11.84
CA GLY A 127 -19.68 18.14 -11.45
C GLY A 127 -19.19 18.56 -10.09
N GLN A 128 -18.45 17.70 -9.37
CA GLN A 128 -17.92 17.97 -8.03
C GLN A 128 -16.48 18.50 -8.03
N GLN A 129 -15.97 18.95 -9.16
CA GLN A 129 -14.70 19.65 -9.22
C GLN A 129 -14.73 20.85 -8.25
N ASN A 130 -13.78 20.95 -7.34
CA ASN A 130 -13.73 21.97 -6.27
C ASN A 130 -14.82 21.88 -5.18
N ALA A 131 -15.65 20.83 -5.15
CA ALA A 131 -16.61 20.65 -4.05
C ALA A 131 -15.92 20.42 -2.70
N SER A 132 -14.67 19.97 -2.72
CA SER A 132 -13.82 19.88 -1.53
C SER A 132 -12.87 21.07 -1.45
N ALA A 133 -13.39 22.27 -1.17
CA ALA A 133 -12.57 23.34 -0.61
C ALA A 133 -12.11 22.99 0.83
N ARG A 134 -11.99 21.68 1.15
CA ARG A 134 -11.47 21.22 2.43
C ARG A 134 -9.95 21.40 2.42
N LYS A 135 -9.48 22.21 3.36
CA LYS A 135 -8.06 22.22 3.70
C LYS A 135 -7.66 20.78 4.03
N GLY A 136 -6.73 20.21 3.26
CA GLY A 136 -6.27 18.83 3.48
C GLY A 136 -5.76 18.61 4.90
N THR A 137 -5.75 17.37 5.37
CA THR A 137 -5.29 17.01 6.71
C THR A 137 -3.77 17.09 6.80
N ASP A 138 -3.26 17.87 7.71
CA ASP A 138 -1.82 18.00 7.97
C ASP A 138 -1.30 16.70 8.63
N VAL A 139 -0.21 16.17 8.10
CA VAL A 139 0.46 14.95 8.58
C VAL A 139 1.84 15.29 9.07
N VAL A 140 2.19 14.78 10.24
CA VAL A 140 3.53 14.84 10.82
C VAL A 140 4.07 13.43 11.00
N LEU A 141 5.24 13.14 10.43
CA LEU A 141 5.95 11.87 10.64
C LEU A 141 6.91 12.01 11.82
N TYR A 142 6.58 11.39 12.93
CA TYR A 142 7.46 11.32 14.10
C TYR A 142 8.37 10.09 13.98
N GLY A 143 9.66 10.32 13.67
CA GLY A 143 10.62 9.31 13.28
C GLY A 143 10.74 9.19 11.74
N PHE A 144 11.99 9.15 11.25
CA PHE A 144 12.31 9.13 9.81
C PHE A 144 13.28 7.99 9.48
N GLY A 145 12.95 6.79 9.99
CA GLY A 145 13.59 5.52 9.65
C GLY A 145 13.10 4.96 8.32
N ARG A 146 13.21 3.64 8.12
CA ARG A 146 12.73 2.96 6.89
C ARG A 146 11.27 3.30 6.58
N ILE A 147 10.38 2.99 7.51
CA ILE A 147 8.93 3.21 7.33
C ILE A 147 8.61 4.70 7.17
N GLY A 148 9.15 5.58 8.00
CA GLY A 148 8.89 7.02 7.89
C GLY A 148 9.29 7.61 6.53
N ARG A 149 10.41 7.15 5.92
CA ARG A 149 10.81 7.58 4.58
C ARG A 149 9.91 7.04 3.47
N LEU A 150 9.45 5.80 3.58
CA LEU A 150 8.51 5.22 2.61
C LEU A 150 7.13 5.89 2.70
N LEU A 151 6.66 6.17 3.92
CA LEU A 151 5.44 6.97 4.12
C LEU A 151 5.57 8.36 3.50
N ALA A 152 6.73 9.03 3.69
CA ALA A 152 6.97 10.33 3.06
C ALA A 152 6.86 10.24 1.54
N ARG A 153 7.48 9.23 0.90
CA ARG A 153 7.40 9.01 -0.56
C ARG A 153 5.96 8.80 -1.01
N ILE A 154 5.19 7.98 -0.30
CA ILE A 154 3.78 7.69 -0.65
C ILE A 154 2.91 8.94 -0.46
N LEU A 155 3.08 9.69 0.63
CA LEU A 155 2.34 10.92 0.88
C LEU A 155 2.63 11.99 -0.17
N ILE A 156 3.89 12.15 -0.58
CA ILE A 156 4.29 13.09 -1.64
C ILE A 156 3.68 12.66 -2.98
N GLU A 157 3.72 11.35 -3.31
CA GLU A 157 3.07 10.82 -4.52
C GLU A 157 1.55 11.05 -4.52
N LYS A 158 0.90 11.01 -3.36
CA LYS A 158 -0.56 11.17 -3.22
C LYS A 158 -1.01 12.60 -2.96
N THR A 159 -0.14 13.58 -2.99
CA THR A 159 -0.48 14.98 -2.67
C THR A 159 -1.57 15.53 -3.58
N GLY A 160 -1.57 15.21 -4.88
CA GLY A 160 -2.58 15.68 -5.84
C GLY A 160 -2.73 17.20 -5.83
N GLY A 161 -3.96 17.66 -5.71
CA GLY A 161 -4.32 19.07 -5.50
C GLY A 161 -4.11 19.58 -4.06
N GLY A 162 -3.70 18.72 -3.12
CA GLY A 162 -3.49 19.10 -1.71
C GLY A 162 -4.72 18.94 -0.80
N ASP A 163 -5.80 18.36 -1.30
CA ASP A 163 -7.08 18.22 -0.57
C ASP A 163 -7.11 17.01 0.37
N GLY A 164 -6.18 16.06 0.19
CA GLY A 164 -6.07 14.84 1.00
C GLY A 164 -5.13 14.99 2.18
N LEU A 165 -4.24 14.00 2.35
CA LEU A 165 -3.18 14.03 3.36
C LEU A 165 -2.01 14.89 2.87
N ARG A 166 -1.53 15.80 3.70
CA ARG A 166 -0.42 16.71 3.37
C ARG A 166 0.74 16.49 4.33
N LEU A 167 1.86 16.01 3.86
CA LEU A 167 3.06 15.90 4.68
C LEU A 167 3.61 17.30 4.95
N ARG A 168 3.54 17.73 6.22
CA ARG A 168 3.95 19.07 6.66
C ARG A 168 5.24 19.08 7.46
N ALA A 169 5.48 18.05 8.25
CA ALA A 169 6.68 17.99 9.06
C ALA A 169 7.19 16.58 9.28
N ILE A 170 8.49 16.52 9.59
CA ILE A 170 9.19 15.33 10.05
C ILE A 170 9.86 15.69 11.37
N VAL A 171 9.59 14.94 12.43
CA VAL A 171 10.20 15.13 13.75
C VAL A 171 11.25 14.07 14.01
N VAL A 172 12.45 14.48 14.36
CA VAL A 172 13.59 13.59 14.58
C VAL A 172 14.51 14.12 15.69
N ARG A 173 15.35 13.24 16.22
CA ARG A 173 16.50 13.67 17.05
C ARG A 173 17.63 14.12 16.13
N LYS A 174 18.25 15.26 16.43
CA LYS A 174 19.43 15.74 15.69
C LYS A 174 20.60 14.76 15.93
N GLY A 175 21.13 14.20 14.86
CA GLY A 175 22.21 13.21 14.93
C GLY A 175 23.61 13.77 14.68
N ALA A 176 23.72 14.88 13.91
CA ALA A 176 24.99 15.50 13.54
C ALA A 176 24.73 16.94 13.02
N GLU A 177 25.78 17.70 12.75
CA GLU A 177 25.64 19.05 12.17
C GLU A 177 24.98 19.01 10.79
N ASN A 178 25.38 18.09 9.93
CA ASN A 178 24.80 17.91 8.59
C ASN A 178 23.60 16.95 8.56
N ASP A 179 22.81 16.89 9.63
CA ASP A 179 21.68 15.96 9.78
C ASP A 179 20.65 16.13 8.65
N LEU A 180 20.25 17.36 8.32
CA LEU A 180 19.29 17.65 7.26
C LEU A 180 19.75 17.11 5.89
N VAL A 181 21.00 17.36 5.52
CA VAL A 181 21.60 16.90 4.26
C VAL A 181 21.55 15.36 4.18
N LYS A 182 21.92 14.70 5.27
CA LYS A 182 21.89 13.20 5.34
C LYS A 182 20.48 12.66 5.25
N ARG A 183 19.49 13.28 5.89
CA ARG A 183 18.08 12.84 5.81
C ARG A 183 17.51 13.03 4.42
N ALA A 184 17.78 14.16 3.79
CA ALA A 184 17.40 14.40 2.40
C ALA A 184 18.07 13.39 1.45
N SER A 185 19.34 13.04 1.69
CA SER A 185 20.06 12.02 0.93
C SER A 185 19.42 10.64 1.08
N LEU A 186 19.01 10.25 2.30
CA LEU A 186 18.31 8.99 2.56
C LEU A 186 16.89 8.95 1.98
N LEU A 187 16.21 10.09 1.84
CA LEU A 187 14.94 10.17 1.12
C LEU A 187 15.14 10.00 -0.40
N ARG A 188 16.24 10.58 -0.93
CA ARG A 188 16.60 10.53 -2.35
C ARG A 188 17.00 9.14 -2.81
N ARG A 189 17.67 8.37 -1.96
CA ARG A 189 18.29 7.08 -2.31
C ARG A 189 17.82 6.01 -1.36
N ASP A 190 17.41 4.87 -1.91
CA ASP A 190 17.05 3.68 -1.15
C ASP A 190 17.58 2.45 -1.88
N SER A 191 18.33 1.61 -1.19
CA SER A 191 18.98 0.43 -1.78
C SER A 191 17.99 -0.67 -2.16
N VAL A 192 16.80 -0.68 -1.56
CA VAL A 192 15.75 -1.68 -1.80
C VAL A 192 14.71 -1.15 -2.79
N HIS A 193 14.18 0.07 -2.54
CA HIS A 193 13.09 0.65 -3.30
C HIS A 193 13.54 1.65 -4.37
N GLY A 194 14.85 1.76 -4.61
CA GLY A 194 15.40 2.63 -5.64
C GLY A 194 15.35 4.14 -5.32
N PRO A 195 15.72 4.96 -6.29
CA PRO A 195 15.73 6.41 -6.13
C PRO A 195 14.33 6.98 -5.88
N PHE A 196 14.27 8.18 -5.28
CA PHE A 196 13.04 8.95 -5.19
C PHE A 196 12.62 9.43 -6.58
N ASP A 197 11.34 9.26 -6.89
CA ASP A 197 10.79 9.67 -8.17
C ASP A 197 10.42 11.16 -8.14
N GLY A 198 11.42 12.01 -8.36
CA GLY A 198 11.23 13.45 -8.37
C GLY A 198 12.46 14.25 -7.90
N THR A 199 12.20 15.50 -7.53
CA THR A 199 13.21 16.48 -7.09
C THR A 199 13.14 16.72 -5.61
N ILE A 200 14.32 16.85 -4.98
CA ILE A 200 14.46 17.19 -3.57
C ILE A 200 15.49 18.32 -3.43
N THR A 201 15.09 19.41 -2.82
CA THR A 201 15.96 20.52 -2.38
C THR A 201 15.90 20.69 -0.87
N ILE A 202 16.90 21.32 -0.29
CA ILE A 202 16.97 21.60 1.14
C ILE A 202 17.25 23.09 1.38
N ASP A 203 16.74 23.59 2.49
CA ASP A 203 17.11 24.88 3.06
C ASP A 203 17.58 24.65 4.51
N GLU A 204 18.88 24.74 4.71
CA GLU A 204 19.49 24.48 6.01
C GLU A 204 19.21 25.61 7.02
N ALA A 205 18.99 26.84 6.55
CA ALA A 205 18.70 27.98 7.42
C ALA A 205 17.31 27.81 8.08
N ASN A 206 16.34 27.30 7.34
CA ASN A 206 14.97 27.10 7.80
C ASN A 206 14.67 25.64 8.20
N ASN A 207 15.65 24.73 8.12
CA ASN A 207 15.49 23.31 8.37
C ASN A 207 14.33 22.71 7.57
N THR A 208 14.28 22.95 6.25
CA THR A 208 13.22 22.43 5.39
C THR A 208 13.74 21.54 4.27
N ILE A 209 12.89 20.61 3.85
CA ILE A 209 13.04 19.78 2.65
C ILE A 209 11.88 20.11 1.72
N THR A 210 12.14 20.49 0.49
CA THR A 210 11.11 20.59 -0.55
C THR A 210 11.22 19.40 -1.49
N ALA A 211 10.17 18.57 -1.55
CA ALA A 211 10.12 17.38 -2.39
C ALA A 211 8.89 17.44 -3.30
N ASN A 212 9.10 17.46 -4.61
CA ASN A 212 8.03 17.63 -5.62
C ASN A 212 7.04 18.76 -5.26
N GLY A 213 7.58 19.92 -4.82
CA GLY A 213 6.77 21.07 -4.42
C GLY A 213 6.19 21.01 -3.00
N ASN A 214 6.31 19.89 -2.29
CA ASN A 214 5.87 19.77 -0.89
C ASN A 214 6.96 20.33 0.02
N LEU A 215 6.66 21.42 0.73
CA LEU A 215 7.54 21.99 1.75
C LEU A 215 7.34 21.26 3.07
N ILE A 216 8.38 20.60 3.54
CA ILE A 216 8.38 19.74 4.71
C ILE A 216 9.31 20.33 5.76
N GLN A 217 8.78 20.70 6.91
CA GLN A 217 9.58 21.17 8.04
C GLN A 217 10.29 20.01 8.73
N VAL A 218 11.58 20.09 8.96
CA VAL A 218 12.32 19.14 9.81
C VAL A 218 12.44 19.74 11.20
N ILE A 219 11.80 19.12 12.17
CA ILE A 219 11.74 19.55 13.56
C ILE A 219 12.64 18.64 14.40
N TYR A 220 13.50 19.23 15.19
CA TYR A 220 14.39 18.51 16.07
C TYR A 220 13.83 18.51 17.50
N ALA A 221 13.46 17.32 17.99
CA ALA A 221 12.93 17.11 19.34
C ALA A 221 13.50 15.83 19.98
N LYS A 222 13.64 15.82 21.29
CA LYS A 222 14.12 14.64 22.06
C LYS A 222 12.98 13.76 22.52
N SER A 223 11.82 14.34 22.78
CA SER A 223 10.60 13.64 23.22
C SER A 223 9.36 14.15 22.45
N PRO A 224 8.27 13.39 22.41
CA PRO A 224 7.04 13.79 21.75
C PRO A 224 6.46 15.10 22.30
N SER A 225 6.51 15.31 23.61
CA SER A 225 5.86 16.43 24.31
C SER A 225 6.59 17.78 24.15
N GLU A 226 7.72 17.84 23.44
CA GLU A 226 8.52 19.06 23.29
C GLU A 226 8.13 19.93 22.10
N VAL A 227 7.18 19.49 21.28
CA VAL A 227 6.89 20.12 19.99
C VAL A 227 5.61 20.97 20.06
N ASP A 228 5.72 22.24 19.69
CA ASP A 228 4.56 23.07 19.36
C ASP A 228 4.45 23.19 17.84
N TYR A 229 3.51 22.43 17.26
CA TYR A 229 3.31 22.38 15.80
C TYR A 229 2.70 23.66 15.25
N THR A 230 2.00 24.45 16.08
CA THR A 230 1.34 25.69 15.66
C THR A 230 2.36 26.76 15.23
N GLN A 231 3.59 26.73 15.77
CA GLN A 231 4.68 27.62 15.37
C GLN A 231 5.09 27.43 13.90
N TYR A 232 4.76 26.26 13.30
CA TYR A 232 5.01 25.93 11.90
C TYR A 232 3.75 26.06 11.04
N GLY A 233 2.68 26.65 11.57
CA GLY A 233 1.39 26.75 10.89
C GLY A 233 0.73 25.39 10.64
N ILE A 234 1.00 24.42 11.50
CA ILE A 234 0.43 23.09 11.50
C ILE A 234 -0.62 23.01 12.61
N ASP A 235 -1.86 22.69 12.25
CA ASP A 235 -2.97 22.61 13.18
C ASP A 235 -3.86 21.43 12.85
N ASN A 236 -4.49 20.84 13.88
CA ASN A 236 -5.33 19.67 13.77
C ASN A 236 -4.63 18.50 13.05
N ALA A 237 -3.34 18.29 13.31
CA ALA A 237 -2.50 17.36 12.59
C ALA A 237 -2.69 15.91 13.04
N LEU A 238 -2.51 15.01 12.07
CA LEU A 238 -2.36 13.58 12.29
C LEU A 238 -0.87 13.26 12.49
N ILE A 239 -0.50 12.86 13.71
CA ILE A 239 0.86 12.47 14.05
C ILE A 239 1.02 10.97 13.79
N VAL A 240 2.05 10.60 13.03
CA VAL A 240 2.36 9.19 12.71
C VAL A 240 3.65 8.79 13.40
N ASP A 241 3.54 7.99 14.45
CA ASP A 241 4.72 7.53 15.19
C ASP A 241 5.35 6.31 14.50
N ASN A 242 6.52 6.52 13.95
CA ASN A 242 7.32 5.52 13.24
C ASN A 242 8.51 5.01 14.08
N THR A 243 8.58 5.37 15.35
CA THR A 243 9.72 5.02 16.21
C THR A 243 9.58 3.63 16.80
N GLY A 244 8.35 3.18 17.03
CA GLY A 244 8.05 1.94 17.75
C GLY A 244 8.51 1.92 19.20
N VAL A 245 8.87 3.07 19.76
CA VAL A 245 9.29 3.23 21.17
C VAL A 245 8.06 3.19 22.07
N TRP A 246 7.07 4.02 21.77
CA TRP A 246 5.80 4.08 22.50
C TRP A 246 4.76 3.21 21.77
N ARG A 247 4.13 2.28 22.49
CA ARG A 247 3.21 1.31 21.87
C ARG A 247 1.88 1.17 22.61
N ASP A 248 1.67 1.95 23.64
CA ASP A 248 0.44 2.01 24.43
C ASP A 248 -0.18 3.41 24.39
N ALA A 249 -1.38 3.53 24.94
CA ALA A 249 -2.12 4.77 24.93
C ALA A 249 -1.42 5.88 25.72
N ASP A 250 -0.78 5.55 26.85
CA ASP A 250 -0.09 6.52 27.72
C ASP A 250 1.14 7.10 27.00
N GLY A 251 1.97 6.22 26.44
CA GLY A 251 3.17 6.64 25.71
C GLY A 251 2.85 7.48 24.48
N LEU A 252 1.86 7.07 23.70
CA LEU A 252 1.42 7.79 22.49
C LEU A 252 0.62 9.05 22.82
N GLY A 253 -0.04 9.09 23.98
CA GLY A 253 -0.76 10.26 24.49
C GLY A 253 0.10 11.51 24.63
N GLN A 254 1.42 11.35 24.80
CA GLN A 254 2.37 12.46 24.85
C GLN A 254 2.32 13.33 23.57
N HIS A 255 2.00 12.74 22.41
CA HIS A 255 1.84 13.51 21.18
C HIS A 255 0.61 14.41 21.22
N LEU A 256 -0.48 13.97 21.87
CA LEU A 256 -1.71 14.75 21.98
C LEU A 256 -1.58 15.97 22.93
N ALA A 257 -0.58 15.96 23.77
CA ALA A 257 -0.28 17.12 24.64
C ALA A 257 0.36 18.28 23.84
N CYS A 258 0.79 18.05 22.59
CA CYS A 258 1.42 19.05 21.75
C CYS A 258 0.39 19.96 21.07
N PRO A 259 0.55 21.32 21.16
CA PRO A 259 -0.29 22.22 20.39
C PRO A 259 -0.24 21.91 18.88
N GLY A 260 -1.40 21.85 18.24
CA GLY A 260 -1.54 21.51 16.83
C GLY A 260 -1.68 20.04 16.52
N ALA A 261 -1.46 19.10 17.46
CA ALA A 261 -1.71 17.67 17.29
C ALA A 261 -3.18 17.33 17.62
N ALA A 262 -3.83 16.51 16.81
CA ALA A 262 -5.22 16.09 17.03
C ALA A 262 -5.40 14.59 17.17
N ARG A 263 -4.63 13.81 16.42
CA ARG A 263 -4.74 12.35 16.36
C ARG A 263 -3.37 11.71 16.20
N VAL A 264 -3.26 10.44 16.60
CA VAL A 264 -1.99 9.68 16.55
C VAL A 264 -2.22 8.32 15.91
N ILE A 265 -1.35 7.94 14.98
CA ILE A 265 -1.27 6.58 14.44
C ILE A 265 0.11 6.01 14.75
N LEU A 266 0.11 4.82 15.35
CA LEU A 266 1.32 4.03 15.56
C LEU A 266 1.55 3.09 14.38
N THR A 267 2.77 3.08 13.81
CA THR A 267 3.18 2.16 12.73
C THR A 267 3.85 0.89 13.27
N ALA A 268 3.31 0.34 14.33
CA ALA A 268 3.72 -0.91 14.95
C ALA A 268 2.54 -1.51 15.72
N PRO A 269 2.58 -2.80 16.13
CA PRO A 269 1.52 -3.39 16.92
C PRO A 269 1.31 -2.65 18.25
N GLY A 270 0.09 -2.17 18.46
CA GLY A 270 -0.34 -1.50 19.69
C GLY A 270 -0.53 -2.49 20.84
N LYS A 271 -0.20 -2.05 22.05
CA LYS A 271 -0.36 -2.80 23.29
C LYS A 271 -1.64 -2.42 24.02
N GLY A 272 -2.05 -3.30 24.97
CA GLY A 272 -3.22 -3.06 25.80
C GLY A 272 -4.51 -2.99 24.98
N ALA A 273 -5.36 -2.03 25.34
CA ALA A 273 -6.66 -1.78 24.71
C ALA A 273 -6.57 -0.98 23.40
N LEU A 274 -5.38 -0.59 22.93
CA LEU A 274 -5.21 0.19 21.72
C LEU A 274 -5.76 -0.58 20.51
N LYS A 275 -6.64 0.07 19.74
CA LYS A 275 -7.20 -0.50 18.52
C LYS A 275 -6.08 -0.74 17.51
N ASN A 276 -5.98 -1.96 17.00
CA ASN A 276 -5.08 -2.34 15.91
C ASN A 276 -5.93 -2.47 14.65
N ILE A 277 -5.78 -1.54 13.74
CA ILE A 277 -6.60 -1.41 12.54
C ILE A 277 -5.89 -2.06 11.35
N VAL A 278 -6.63 -2.89 10.64
CA VAL A 278 -6.29 -3.45 9.33
C VAL A 278 -7.31 -2.93 8.34
N HIS A 279 -6.87 -2.09 7.40
CA HIS A 279 -7.75 -1.52 6.39
C HIS A 279 -8.43 -2.63 5.56
N GLY A 280 -9.72 -2.48 5.26
CA GLY A 280 -10.54 -3.49 4.59
C GLY A 280 -11.11 -4.55 5.54
N ILE A 281 -10.68 -4.61 6.81
CA ILE A 281 -11.13 -5.62 7.79
C ILE A 281 -11.94 -4.96 8.90
N ASN A 282 -11.28 -4.16 9.72
CA ASN A 282 -11.88 -3.52 10.89
C ASN A 282 -11.71 -1.98 10.90
N HIS A 283 -11.42 -1.37 9.76
CA HIS A 283 -11.30 0.09 9.64
C HIS A 283 -12.62 0.81 9.92
N GLY A 284 -13.76 0.13 9.74
CA GLY A 284 -15.06 0.63 10.16
C GLY A 284 -15.25 0.80 11.67
N ASP A 285 -14.34 0.22 12.49
CA ASP A 285 -14.35 0.40 13.94
C ASP A 285 -13.73 1.75 14.37
N ILE A 286 -13.15 2.52 13.43
CA ILE A 286 -12.63 3.86 13.70
C ILE A 286 -13.80 4.81 13.89
N THR A 287 -13.83 5.47 15.04
CA THR A 287 -14.86 6.47 15.39
C THR A 287 -14.24 7.86 15.50
N ALA A 288 -15.09 8.89 15.55
CA ALA A 288 -14.65 10.27 15.75
C ALA A 288 -13.91 10.50 17.09
N ASP A 289 -14.19 9.65 18.09
CA ASP A 289 -13.60 9.72 19.42
C ASP A 289 -12.24 9.07 19.50
N ASP A 290 -11.87 8.24 18.51
CA ASP A 290 -10.57 7.61 18.47
C ASP A 290 -9.47 8.65 18.19
N LYS A 291 -8.70 8.95 19.22
CA LYS A 291 -7.55 9.86 19.10
C LYS A 291 -6.23 9.14 18.83
N ILE A 292 -6.12 7.89 19.27
CA ILE A 292 -4.90 7.07 19.14
C ILE A 292 -5.29 5.69 18.63
N ILE A 293 -4.71 5.27 17.51
CA ILE A 293 -4.86 3.93 16.95
C ILE A 293 -3.51 3.37 16.49
N SER A 294 -3.47 2.08 16.22
CA SER A 294 -2.32 1.40 15.60
C SER A 294 -2.71 0.86 14.23
N ALA A 295 -1.84 0.98 13.24
CA ALA A 295 -1.98 0.34 11.93
C ALA A 295 -1.52 -1.13 11.93
N ALA A 296 -1.45 -1.78 13.11
CA ALA A 296 -1.02 -3.16 13.30
C ALA A 296 0.42 -3.43 12.78
N SER A 297 0.74 -4.67 12.42
CA SER A 297 2.04 -5.04 11.84
C SER A 297 1.93 -5.35 10.35
N CYS A 298 3.08 -5.39 9.66
CA CYS A 298 3.16 -5.81 8.27
C CYS A 298 2.60 -7.23 8.06
N THR A 299 2.97 -8.18 8.91
CA THR A 299 2.48 -9.56 8.85
C THR A 299 0.96 -9.62 9.10
N THR A 300 0.45 -8.88 10.10
CA THR A 300 -1.00 -8.84 10.38
C THR A 300 -1.77 -8.30 9.17
N ASN A 301 -1.30 -7.22 8.57
CA ASN A 301 -1.92 -6.66 7.36
C ASN A 301 -1.88 -7.65 6.19
N ALA A 302 -0.80 -8.41 6.03
CA ALA A 302 -0.66 -9.39 4.94
C ALA A 302 -1.62 -10.58 5.08
N ILE A 303 -1.76 -11.13 6.29
CA ILE A 303 -2.49 -12.39 6.48
C ILE A 303 -3.98 -12.22 6.74
N VAL A 304 -4.40 -11.17 7.45
CA VAL A 304 -5.79 -11.05 7.93
C VAL A 304 -6.80 -10.93 6.78
N PRO A 305 -6.55 -10.19 5.69
CA PRO A 305 -7.44 -10.17 4.54
C PRO A 305 -7.63 -11.55 3.90
N VAL A 306 -6.54 -12.31 3.75
CA VAL A 306 -6.60 -13.68 3.19
C VAL A 306 -7.32 -14.63 4.15
N LEU A 307 -7.03 -14.55 5.45
CA LEU A 307 -7.72 -15.34 6.48
C LEU A 307 -9.22 -15.03 6.53
N LYS A 308 -9.60 -13.74 6.38
CA LYS A 308 -11.01 -13.34 6.30
C LYS A 308 -11.69 -13.99 5.10
N ALA A 309 -11.11 -13.84 3.92
CA ALA A 309 -11.67 -14.41 2.70
C ALA A 309 -11.86 -15.93 2.83
N VAL A 310 -10.85 -16.66 3.30
CA VAL A 310 -10.92 -18.12 3.50
C VAL A 310 -11.95 -18.48 4.56
N ASN A 311 -11.98 -17.76 5.69
CA ASN A 311 -12.92 -18.05 6.77
C ASN A 311 -14.37 -17.81 6.35
N ASP A 312 -14.63 -16.77 5.59
CA ASP A 312 -16.00 -16.41 5.16
C ASP A 312 -16.61 -17.46 4.22
N LYS A 313 -15.79 -18.08 3.37
CA LYS A 313 -16.27 -19.11 2.42
C LYS A 313 -16.21 -20.54 2.97
N TYR A 314 -15.10 -20.86 3.63
CA TYR A 314 -14.83 -22.27 3.98
C TYR A 314 -14.90 -22.54 5.49
N GLY A 315 -14.86 -21.50 6.36
CA GLY A 315 -14.70 -21.66 7.79
C GLY A 315 -13.28 -22.13 8.18
N ILE A 316 -12.65 -21.51 9.16
CA ILE A 316 -11.36 -21.95 9.70
C ILE A 316 -11.60 -22.60 11.05
N VAL A 317 -11.27 -23.89 11.16
CA VAL A 317 -11.32 -24.64 12.43
C VAL A 317 -10.13 -24.26 13.30
N ASN A 318 -8.94 -24.44 12.80
CA ASN A 318 -7.68 -24.05 13.40
C ASN A 318 -6.57 -23.92 12.36
N GLY A 319 -5.41 -23.43 12.76
CA GLY A 319 -4.28 -23.33 11.87
C GLY A 319 -3.00 -22.85 12.51
N HIS A 320 -1.94 -22.81 11.70
CA HIS A 320 -0.64 -22.29 12.06
C HIS A 320 -0.16 -21.28 11.04
N VAL A 321 0.32 -20.14 11.50
CA VAL A 321 0.92 -19.08 10.70
C VAL A 321 2.43 -19.10 10.91
N GLU A 322 3.17 -19.52 9.90
CA GLU A 322 4.62 -19.35 9.84
C GLU A 322 4.94 -18.13 8.99
N THR A 323 5.83 -17.25 9.43
CA THR A 323 6.32 -16.20 8.55
C THR A 323 7.82 -16.30 8.34
N VAL A 324 8.22 -16.51 7.07
CA VAL A 324 9.60 -16.36 6.61
C VAL A 324 9.82 -14.87 6.35
N HIS A 325 10.44 -14.20 7.32
CA HIS A 325 10.46 -12.74 7.38
C HIS A 325 11.86 -12.19 7.12
N SER A 326 11.95 -11.21 6.23
CA SER A 326 13.17 -10.45 6.00
C SER A 326 13.71 -9.87 7.31
N PHE A 327 15.04 -9.74 7.41
CA PHE A 327 15.63 -9.10 8.58
C PHE A 327 15.21 -7.62 8.67
N THR A 328 15.16 -7.12 9.88
CA THR A 328 14.79 -5.73 10.16
C THR A 328 15.90 -5.06 10.97
N ASN A 329 15.89 -3.74 11.05
CA ASN A 329 16.96 -2.94 11.64
C ASN A 329 17.13 -3.14 13.17
N ASP A 330 16.27 -3.93 13.79
CA ASP A 330 16.42 -4.38 15.18
C ASP A 330 17.40 -5.56 15.36
N GLN A 331 17.73 -6.26 14.25
CA GLN A 331 18.72 -7.34 14.27
C GLN A 331 20.13 -6.81 14.05
N ASN A 332 21.10 -7.43 14.68
CA ASN A 332 22.50 -7.03 14.54
C ASN A 332 23.07 -7.43 13.17
N LEU A 333 23.87 -6.55 12.59
CA LEU A 333 24.59 -6.83 11.34
C LEU A 333 25.70 -7.87 11.54
N ILE A 334 26.39 -7.81 12.69
CA ILE A 334 27.36 -8.78 13.17
C ILE A 334 26.96 -9.23 14.57
N ASP A 335 27.52 -10.34 15.04
CA ASP A 335 27.23 -10.89 16.38
C ASP A 335 27.45 -9.83 17.46
N ASN A 336 26.40 -9.48 18.20
CA ASN A 336 26.46 -8.51 19.27
C ASN A 336 25.31 -8.74 20.27
N PHE A 337 25.39 -8.09 21.44
CA PHE A 337 24.35 -8.18 22.46
C PHE A 337 22.98 -7.74 21.90
N HIS A 338 21.96 -8.53 22.23
CA HIS A 338 20.56 -8.23 21.97
C HIS A 338 19.70 -8.83 23.08
N LYS A 339 18.64 -8.14 23.48
CA LYS A 339 17.71 -8.62 24.52
C LYS A 339 16.97 -9.90 24.16
N GLY A 340 16.76 -10.18 22.87
CA GLY A 340 16.17 -11.41 22.35
C GLY A 340 17.25 -12.46 22.09
N SER A 341 17.05 -13.69 22.60
CA SER A 341 18.09 -14.72 22.68
C SER A 341 18.83 -15.06 21.38
N ARG A 342 18.15 -15.02 20.23
CA ARG A 342 18.72 -15.38 18.93
C ARG A 342 18.98 -14.18 18.03
N ARG A 343 18.38 -13.01 18.29
CA ARG A 343 18.44 -11.82 17.44
C ARG A 343 19.78 -11.08 17.47
N GLY A 344 20.66 -11.44 18.40
CA GLY A 344 22.01 -10.90 18.50
C GLY A 344 22.99 -11.46 17.46
N ARG A 345 22.63 -12.57 16.79
CA ARG A 345 23.46 -13.18 15.74
C ARG A 345 23.32 -12.40 14.44
N ALA A 346 24.40 -12.40 13.65
CA ALA A 346 24.51 -11.67 12.39
C ALA A 346 23.35 -11.99 11.43
N ALA A 347 22.49 -11.01 11.17
CA ALA A 347 21.29 -11.15 10.35
C ALA A 347 21.58 -11.56 8.89
N PRO A 348 22.66 -11.06 8.22
CA PRO A 348 22.97 -11.44 6.86
C PRO A 348 23.46 -12.89 6.69
N LEU A 349 23.81 -13.58 7.78
CA LEU A 349 24.41 -14.91 7.75
C LEU A 349 23.53 -16.01 8.33
N ASN A 350 22.47 -15.65 9.06
CA ASN A 350 21.72 -16.62 9.85
C ASN A 350 20.22 -16.58 9.61
N MET A 351 19.59 -17.75 9.55
CA MET A 351 18.17 -17.89 9.82
C MET A 351 17.92 -17.92 11.32
N VAL A 352 16.94 -17.16 11.78
CA VAL A 352 16.66 -17.00 13.21
C VAL A 352 15.20 -17.29 13.51
N ILE A 353 14.90 -18.34 14.25
CA ILE A 353 13.56 -18.60 14.77
C ILE A 353 13.27 -17.58 15.87
N THR A 354 12.13 -16.92 15.79
CA THR A 354 11.70 -15.92 16.76
C THR A 354 10.18 -15.96 16.93
N GLU A 355 9.71 -15.44 18.05
CA GLU A 355 8.29 -15.29 18.29
C GLU A 355 7.65 -14.27 17.33
N THR A 356 6.39 -14.49 17.01
CA THR A 356 5.54 -13.52 16.34
C THR A 356 4.21 -13.36 17.05
N GLY A 357 3.76 -12.13 17.19
CA GLY A 357 2.42 -11.82 17.68
C GLY A 357 1.34 -11.90 16.59
N ALA A 358 1.66 -12.38 15.37
CA ALA A 358 0.78 -12.32 14.22
C ALA A 358 -0.55 -13.06 14.44
N ALA A 359 -0.53 -14.26 15.04
CA ALA A 359 -1.74 -15.03 15.33
C ALA A 359 -2.66 -14.30 16.32
N THR A 360 -2.10 -13.78 17.42
CA THR A 360 -2.85 -12.98 18.41
C THR A 360 -3.36 -11.67 17.82
N ALA A 361 -2.56 -11.01 16.97
CA ALA A 361 -2.94 -9.77 16.32
C ALA A 361 -4.03 -10.01 15.26
N ALA A 362 -3.98 -11.14 14.54
CA ALA A 362 -5.04 -11.55 13.62
C ALA A 362 -6.38 -11.72 14.35
N ALA A 363 -6.36 -12.35 15.54
CA ALA A 363 -7.57 -12.50 16.36
C ALA A 363 -8.09 -11.17 16.93
N LYS A 364 -7.24 -10.14 17.10
CA LYS A 364 -7.70 -8.80 17.49
C LYS A 364 -8.42 -8.10 16.35
N ALA A 365 -7.91 -8.21 15.12
CA ALA A 365 -8.51 -7.59 13.93
C ALA A 365 -9.72 -8.38 13.39
N LEU A 366 -9.72 -9.71 13.58
CA LEU A 366 -10.76 -10.63 13.13
C LEU A 366 -11.14 -11.58 14.29
N PRO A 367 -12.04 -11.18 15.19
CA PRO A 367 -12.33 -11.88 16.45
C PRO A 367 -12.80 -13.35 16.30
N VAL A 368 -13.39 -13.72 15.17
CA VAL A 368 -13.80 -15.10 14.86
C VAL A 368 -12.63 -16.10 14.86
N LEU A 369 -11.39 -15.60 14.75
CA LEU A 369 -10.16 -16.41 14.77
C LEU A 369 -9.55 -16.55 16.19
N LYS A 370 -10.22 -16.02 17.22
CA LYS A 370 -9.70 -16.09 18.60
C LYS A 370 -9.51 -17.55 19.04
N GLY A 371 -8.28 -17.89 19.43
CA GLY A 371 -7.90 -19.22 19.89
C GLY A 371 -7.72 -20.27 18.79
N LYS A 372 -7.98 -19.92 17.51
CA LYS A 372 -7.87 -20.85 16.38
C LYS A 372 -6.46 -20.92 15.77
N LEU A 373 -5.63 -19.90 15.97
CA LEU A 373 -4.34 -19.80 15.30
C LEU A 373 -3.18 -19.83 16.30
N THR A 374 -2.11 -20.54 15.91
CA THR A 374 -0.77 -20.44 16.49
C THR A 374 0.18 -19.80 15.47
N GLY A 375 1.37 -19.37 15.88
CA GLY A 375 2.32 -18.81 14.92
C GLY A 375 3.71 -18.56 15.48
N ASN A 376 4.69 -18.56 14.57
CA ASN A 376 6.08 -18.18 14.80
C ASN A 376 6.67 -17.50 13.57
N ALA A 377 7.91 -17.06 13.65
CA ALA A 377 8.63 -16.41 12.57
C ALA A 377 10.03 -16.97 12.40
N ILE A 378 10.47 -17.08 11.15
CA ILE A 378 11.85 -17.35 10.78
C ILE A 378 12.39 -16.09 10.10
N ARG A 379 13.38 -15.44 10.72
CA ARG A 379 14.10 -14.34 10.07
C ARG A 379 15.13 -14.92 9.10
N VAL A 380 15.20 -14.34 7.90
CA VAL A 380 16.07 -14.81 6.82
C VAL A 380 16.96 -13.67 6.30
N PRO A 381 18.11 -14.00 5.67
CA PRO A 381 19.07 -13.02 5.16
C PRO A 381 18.61 -12.31 3.88
N THR A 382 17.36 -11.83 3.83
CA THR A 382 16.83 -11.01 2.74
C THR A 382 16.48 -9.61 3.27
N PRO A 383 16.75 -8.54 2.52
CA PRO A 383 16.56 -7.17 3.02
C PRO A 383 15.11 -6.73 3.03
N ASN A 384 14.26 -7.29 2.17
CA ASN A 384 12.84 -6.97 2.06
C ASN A 384 12.08 -8.11 1.37
N VAL A 385 10.78 -8.04 1.44
CA VAL A 385 9.78 -9.03 1.04
C VAL A 385 9.84 -10.29 1.90
N SER A 386 8.79 -10.47 2.63
CA SER A 386 8.54 -11.60 3.50
C SER A 386 7.45 -12.50 2.90
N MET A 387 7.33 -13.71 3.44
CA MET A 387 6.30 -14.67 3.02
C MET A 387 5.62 -15.25 4.26
N ALA A 388 4.30 -15.24 4.28
CA ALA A 388 3.52 -15.96 5.28
C ALA A 388 3.07 -17.31 4.71
N ILE A 389 3.18 -18.35 5.50
CA ILE A 389 2.67 -19.70 5.21
C ILE A 389 1.49 -19.94 6.15
N LEU A 390 0.31 -20.12 5.58
CA LEU A 390 -0.93 -20.32 6.30
C LEU A 390 -1.31 -21.80 6.21
N ASN A 391 -1.00 -22.57 7.24
CA ASN A 391 -1.46 -23.97 7.38
C ASN A 391 -2.82 -23.95 8.05
N LEU A 392 -3.88 -24.30 7.32
CA LEU A 392 -5.25 -24.16 7.80
C LEU A 392 -6.00 -25.50 7.71
N ASN A 393 -6.78 -25.79 8.74
CA ASN A 393 -7.82 -26.79 8.70
C ASN A 393 -9.17 -26.09 8.55
N LEU A 394 -9.92 -26.43 7.49
CA LEU A 394 -11.17 -25.79 7.12
C LEU A 394 -12.38 -26.62 7.58
N GLU A 395 -13.52 -25.96 7.77
CA GLU A 395 -14.79 -26.65 8.05
C GLU A 395 -15.34 -27.32 6.79
N LYS A 396 -15.15 -26.70 5.62
CA LYS A 396 -15.61 -27.20 4.32
C LYS A 396 -14.42 -27.65 3.51
N ALA A 397 -14.53 -28.86 2.94
CA ALA A 397 -13.55 -29.37 1.98
C ALA A 397 -13.52 -28.50 0.70
N THR A 398 -12.36 -28.45 0.07
CA THR A 398 -12.13 -27.74 -1.20
C THR A 398 -11.00 -28.43 -1.96
N ASN A 399 -10.67 -27.92 -3.13
CA ASN A 399 -9.51 -28.33 -3.92
C ASN A 399 -8.68 -27.12 -4.32
N ARG A 400 -7.48 -27.37 -4.88
CA ARG A 400 -6.51 -26.32 -5.24
C ARG A 400 -7.09 -25.33 -6.25
N GLU A 401 -7.78 -25.82 -7.26
CA GLU A 401 -8.36 -25.02 -8.34
C GLU A 401 -9.46 -24.10 -7.81
N GLU A 402 -10.36 -24.64 -6.98
CA GLU A 402 -11.48 -23.89 -6.43
C GLU A 402 -11.03 -22.78 -5.47
N ILE A 403 -10.12 -23.08 -4.54
CA ILE A 403 -9.64 -22.08 -3.59
C ILE A 403 -8.80 -20.99 -4.29
N ASN A 404 -7.98 -21.38 -5.27
CA ASN A 404 -7.19 -20.45 -6.07
C ASN A 404 -8.08 -19.50 -6.88
N GLU A 405 -9.10 -20.05 -7.56
CA GLU A 405 -10.05 -19.22 -8.31
C GLU A 405 -10.82 -18.28 -7.38
N TYR A 406 -11.23 -18.76 -6.21
CA TYR A 406 -11.89 -17.92 -5.22
C TYR A 406 -11.00 -16.77 -4.76
N LEU A 407 -9.74 -17.03 -4.41
CA LEU A 407 -8.80 -15.99 -3.97
C LEU A 407 -8.44 -15.03 -5.12
N ARG A 408 -8.39 -15.52 -6.37
CA ARG A 408 -8.26 -14.68 -7.55
C ARG A 408 -9.45 -13.71 -7.68
N GLN A 409 -10.68 -14.20 -7.51
CA GLN A 409 -11.88 -13.36 -7.53
C GLN A 409 -11.86 -12.31 -6.40
N MET A 410 -11.42 -12.71 -5.21
CA MET A 410 -11.27 -11.77 -4.09
C MET A 410 -10.26 -10.65 -4.40
N ALA A 411 -9.14 -10.99 -5.04
CA ALA A 411 -8.13 -10.02 -5.45
C ALA A 411 -8.62 -9.07 -6.56
N MET A 412 -9.55 -9.53 -7.41
CA MET A 412 -10.03 -8.78 -8.57
C MET A 412 -11.25 -7.94 -8.29
N HIS A 413 -12.26 -8.52 -7.63
CA HIS A 413 -13.63 -8.02 -7.67
C HIS A 413 -14.24 -7.74 -6.29
N SER A 414 -13.54 -8.09 -5.19
CA SER A 414 -14.07 -7.83 -3.85
C SER A 414 -13.60 -6.50 -3.27
N ASP A 415 -14.19 -6.09 -2.14
CA ASP A 415 -13.76 -4.95 -1.34
C ASP A 415 -12.32 -5.11 -0.81
N LEU A 416 -11.79 -6.35 -0.80
CA LEU A 416 -10.42 -6.66 -0.41
C LEU A 416 -9.39 -6.53 -1.55
N HIS A 417 -9.80 -6.08 -2.74
CA HIS A 417 -8.91 -5.96 -3.90
C HIS A 417 -7.71 -5.03 -3.71
N LYS A 418 -7.78 -4.12 -2.75
CA LYS A 418 -6.64 -3.24 -2.37
C LYS A 418 -5.67 -3.93 -1.42
N GLN A 419 -6.13 -4.97 -0.71
CA GLN A 419 -5.37 -5.71 0.29
C GLN A 419 -4.78 -7.00 -0.28
N ILE A 420 -5.58 -7.75 -1.03
CA ILE A 420 -5.17 -9.05 -1.60
C ILE A 420 -4.79 -8.85 -3.06
N ASP A 421 -3.63 -9.35 -3.43
CA ASP A 421 -3.22 -9.58 -4.79
C ASP A 421 -3.02 -11.08 -5.05
N TYR A 422 -2.81 -11.48 -6.30
CA TYR A 422 -2.76 -12.87 -6.72
C TYR A 422 -1.74 -13.06 -7.83
N VAL A 423 -0.96 -14.12 -7.77
CA VAL A 423 0.02 -14.47 -8.80
C VAL A 423 -0.07 -15.97 -9.12
N SER A 424 0.02 -16.31 -10.41
CA SER A 424 0.00 -17.69 -10.94
C SER A 424 1.23 -18.02 -11.80
N SER A 425 2.36 -17.38 -11.50
CA SER A 425 3.61 -17.63 -12.23
C SER A 425 4.53 -18.53 -11.43
N GLN A 426 5.13 -19.53 -12.08
CA GLN A 426 6.12 -20.43 -11.48
C GLN A 426 7.51 -19.81 -11.30
N GLU A 427 7.74 -18.62 -11.84
CA GLU A 427 9.06 -17.97 -11.87
C GLU A 427 9.24 -16.89 -10.79
N VAL A 428 8.19 -16.57 -10.03
CA VAL A 428 8.24 -15.47 -9.06
C VAL A 428 9.06 -15.82 -7.83
N VAL A 429 9.83 -14.84 -7.40
CA VAL A 429 10.63 -14.87 -6.16
C VAL A 429 10.46 -13.56 -5.39
N SER A 430 11.01 -13.47 -4.19
CA SER A 430 10.79 -12.33 -3.30
C SER A 430 11.06 -10.96 -3.94
N THR A 431 12.07 -10.84 -4.82
CA THR A 431 12.42 -9.56 -5.46
C THR A 431 11.36 -9.04 -6.43
N ASP A 432 10.50 -9.91 -6.96
CA ASP A 432 9.43 -9.52 -7.88
C ASP A 432 8.30 -8.75 -7.19
N PHE A 433 8.22 -8.85 -5.87
CA PHE A 433 7.19 -8.20 -5.06
C PHE A 433 7.66 -6.90 -4.38
N VAL A 434 8.92 -6.49 -4.58
CA VAL A 434 9.43 -5.21 -4.09
C VAL A 434 8.63 -4.08 -4.71
N GLY A 435 8.06 -3.21 -3.87
CA GLY A 435 7.19 -2.10 -4.29
C GLY A 435 5.73 -2.50 -4.54
N SER A 436 5.31 -3.73 -4.21
CA SER A 436 3.90 -4.10 -4.19
C SER A 436 3.12 -3.21 -3.22
N ARG A 437 1.96 -2.72 -3.66
CA ARG A 437 1.08 -1.84 -2.85
C ARG A 437 0.01 -2.60 -2.09
N HIS A 438 -0.13 -3.90 -2.36
CA HIS A 438 -1.07 -4.76 -1.67
C HIS A 438 -0.53 -5.18 -0.30
N ALA A 439 -1.42 -5.55 0.59
CA ALA A 439 -1.04 -6.06 1.90
C ALA A 439 -0.41 -7.45 1.81
N GLY A 440 -0.93 -8.30 0.92
CA GLY A 440 -0.41 -9.63 0.64
C GLY A 440 -0.72 -10.06 -0.79
N VAL A 441 0.14 -10.91 -1.36
CA VAL A 441 0.00 -11.50 -2.70
C VAL A 441 -0.06 -13.01 -2.56
N VAL A 442 -1.21 -13.60 -2.87
CA VAL A 442 -1.41 -15.07 -2.81
C VAL A 442 -0.67 -15.72 -3.98
N ASP A 443 0.16 -16.73 -3.68
CA ASP A 443 0.88 -17.53 -4.67
C ASP A 443 0.05 -18.78 -5.00
N ALA A 444 -0.58 -18.78 -6.16
CA ALA A 444 -1.43 -19.87 -6.60
C ALA A 444 -0.66 -21.15 -6.90
N GLU A 445 0.56 -21.01 -7.44
CA GLU A 445 1.37 -22.18 -7.83
C GLU A 445 1.90 -22.92 -6.62
N ALA A 446 2.09 -22.22 -5.50
CA ALA A 446 2.53 -22.80 -4.24
C ALA A 446 1.38 -23.35 -3.38
N THR A 447 0.11 -23.09 -3.74
CA THR A 447 -1.06 -23.57 -2.97
C THR A 447 -1.10 -25.09 -2.91
N ILE A 448 -1.21 -25.63 -1.70
CA ILE A 448 -1.39 -27.08 -1.44
C ILE A 448 -2.76 -27.26 -0.82
N CYS A 449 -3.54 -28.20 -1.36
CA CYS A 449 -4.86 -28.55 -0.85
C CYS A 449 -5.05 -30.05 -0.82
N ASN A 450 -5.55 -30.55 0.31
CA ASN A 450 -5.95 -31.94 0.49
C ASN A 450 -7.23 -31.93 1.34
N ASP A 451 -8.37 -32.00 0.67
CA ASP A 451 -9.71 -31.88 1.26
C ASP A 451 -9.86 -30.59 2.09
N ASN A 452 -9.91 -30.72 3.42
CA ASN A 452 -10.05 -29.60 4.33
C ASN A 452 -8.73 -29.07 4.88
N ARG A 453 -7.58 -29.61 4.44
CA ARG A 453 -6.25 -29.09 4.78
C ARG A 453 -5.70 -28.25 3.64
N VAL A 454 -5.42 -27.00 3.94
CA VAL A 454 -4.93 -26.04 2.95
C VAL A 454 -3.67 -25.37 3.45
N VAL A 455 -2.67 -25.25 2.58
CA VAL A 455 -1.48 -24.42 2.82
C VAL A 455 -1.45 -23.34 1.75
N LEU A 456 -1.54 -22.09 2.19
CA LEU A 456 -1.42 -20.91 1.33
C LEU A 456 -0.12 -20.20 1.59
N TYR A 457 0.49 -19.72 0.53
CA TYR A 457 1.69 -18.88 0.58
C TYR A 457 1.31 -17.45 0.19
N VAL A 458 1.67 -16.48 1.04
CA VAL A 458 1.31 -15.08 0.87
C VAL A 458 2.57 -14.24 0.95
N TRP A 459 3.02 -13.71 -0.20
CA TRP A 459 4.12 -12.76 -0.29
C TRP A 459 3.68 -11.37 0.20
N TYR A 460 4.57 -10.63 0.84
CA TYR A 460 4.28 -9.25 1.21
C TYR A 460 5.54 -8.39 1.30
N ASP A 461 5.48 -7.22 0.67
CA ASP A 461 6.49 -6.19 0.90
C ASP A 461 6.28 -5.61 2.31
N ASN A 462 7.09 -6.10 3.25
CA ASN A 462 6.95 -5.76 4.67
C ASN A 462 7.34 -4.30 5.00
N GLU A 463 7.86 -3.55 4.04
CA GLU A 463 8.20 -2.14 4.15
C GLU A 463 7.24 -1.26 3.36
N PHE A 464 7.26 -1.32 2.02
CA PHE A 464 6.46 -0.45 1.16
C PHE A 464 4.98 -0.85 1.13
N GLY A 465 4.68 -2.14 0.97
CA GLY A 465 3.31 -2.65 0.99
C GLY A 465 2.62 -2.34 2.32
N TYR A 466 3.33 -2.56 3.43
CA TYR A 466 2.85 -2.15 4.76
C TYR A 466 2.64 -0.64 4.87
N SER A 467 3.57 0.18 4.37
CA SER A 467 3.43 1.64 4.39
C SER A 467 2.20 2.11 3.59
N CYS A 468 1.85 1.41 2.49
CA CYS A 468 0.61 1.67 1.77
C CYS A 468 -0.64 1.38 2.63
N GLN A 469 -0.62 0.32 3.44
CA GLN A 469 -1.73 0.04 4.36
C GLN A 469 -1.84 1.10 5.46
N VAL A 470 -0.71 1.55 6.00
CA VAL A 470 -0.68 2.65 6.99
C VAL A 470 -1.32 3.91 6.40
N VAL A 471 -0.99 4.28 5.16
CA VAL A 471 -1.59 5.47 4.51
C VAL A 471 -3.10 5.30 4.33
N ARG A 472 -3.60 4.11 4.00
CA ARG A 472 -5.05 3.85 3.93
C ARG A 472 -5.73 4.04 5.30
N VAL A 473 -5.12 3.55 6.38
CA VAL A 473 -5.61 3.79 7.75
C VAL A 473 -5.57 5.28 8.12
N MET A 474 -4.57 6.02 7.64
CA MET A 474 -4.51 7.48 7.79
C MET A 474 -5.66 8.17 7.06
N GLU A 475 -5.96 7.73 5.82
CA GLU A 475 -7.09 8.22 5.02
C GLU A 475 -8.44 7.92 5.71
N ASP A 476 -8.60 6.71 6.27
CA ASP A 476 -9.78 6.33 7.05
C ASP A 476 -9.96 7.24 8.28
N MET A 477 -8.89 7.42 9.06
CA MET A 477 -8.93 8.24 10.28
C MET A 477 -9.15 9.73 9.99
N ALA A 478 -8.66 10.21 8.85
CA ALA A 478 -8.83 11.59 8.41
C ALA A 478 -10.17 11.84 7.68
N GLY A 479 -10.88 10.77 7.29
CA GLY A 479 -12.12 10.88 6.50
C GLY A 479 -11.90 11.44 5.09
N VAL A 480 -10.73 11.14 4.48
CA VAL A 480 -10.33 11.66 3.16
C VAL A 480 -10.23 10.57 2.10
N ASN A 481 -10.91 9.44 2.29
CA ASN A 481 -10.96 8.37 1.31
C ASN A 481 -11.75 8.80 0.07
N PRO A 482 -11.12 8.94 -1.10
CA PRO A 482 -11.87 9.18 -2.32
C PRO A 482 -12.64 7.91 -2.74
N PRO A 483 -13.85 8.07 -3.32
CA PRO A 483 -14.58 6.94 -3.87
C PRO A 483 -13.76 6.23 -4.93
N ALA A 484 -13.88 4.89 -4.97
CA ALA A 484 -13.19 4.05 -5.94
C ALA A 484 -14.12 3.66 -7.09
N PHE A 485 -13.58 3.62 -8.32
CA PHE A 485 -14.31 3.22 -9.53
C PHE A 485 -13.51 2.22 -10.37
N PRO A 486 -14.18 1.30 -11.11
CA PRO A 486 -15.64 1.10 -11.10
C PRO A 486 -16.13 0.54 -9.76
N ARG A 487 -17.43 0.70 -9.54
CA ARG A 487 -18.13 0.09 -8.39
C ARG A 487 -18.65 -1.27 -8.73
#